data_e5531efa34b5b8cb214cf58719393236
#
_entry.id   e5531efa34b5b8cb214cf58719393236
#
_cell.length_a   1.000
_cell.length_b   1.000
_cell.length_c   1.000
_cell.angle_alpha   90.00
_cell.angle_beta   90.00
_cell.angle_gamma   90.00
#
_symmetry.space_group_name_H-M   'P 1'
#
loop_
_entity.id
_entity.type
_entity.pdbx_description
1 polymer ?
#
loop_
_entity_poly.entity_id
_entity_poly.type
_entity_poly.pdbx_seq_one_letter_code
_entity_poly.pdbx_strand_id
1 'polypeptide(L)'
;NWWDGIVGYNMLRRVFHHTVRVMVEEMNRFPLLSRAGAFPVNKRSSQEAMKSLKYAIDDLGQNPDHGLWIFPQGVIKPPNYRPFEFQTGMTYIAEKIAKKYGAINLVPVAVAFAFLREDQPEVLVEVGKPIILTKDDVVGLDRHEFTHKLEKDFTEFCDNQLNDISKGHFQGYRQLFVKRVHWYRRIEKKLKGIGMKGSGI
;
A
#
# COMPACT_ATOMS: atom_id res chain seq x y z
N ASN A 1 -5.46 1.23 8.70
CA ASN A 1 -4.44 1.16 9.73
C ASN A 1 -3.37 2.23 9.47
N TRP A 2 -2.85 2.85 10.51
CA TRP A 2 -1.78 3.87 10.45
C TRP A 2 -0.51 3.35 9.76
N TRP A 3 -0.19 2.10 10.02
CA TRP A 3 0.99 1.44 9.48
C TRP A 3 0.95 1.29 7.97
N ASP A 4 -0.23 1.16 7.38
CA ASP A 4 -0.38 0.99 5.93
C ASP A 4 0.12 2.22 5.15
N GLY A 5 -0.09 3.42 5.72
CA GLY A 5 0.46 4.66 5.16
C GLY A 5 1.99 4.73 5.25
N ILE A 6 2.57 4.27 6.36
CA ILE A 6 4.03 4.21 6.55
C ILE A 6 4.64 3.19 5.59
N VAL A 7 3.99 2.03 5.42
CA VAL A 7 4.40 1.01 4.44
C VAL A 7 4.37 1.61 3.04
N GLY A 8 3.26 2.24 2.65
CA GLY A 8 3.11 2.88 1.35
C GLY A 8 4.18 3.93 1.05
N TYR A 9 4.45 4.81 2.02
CA TYR A 9 5.53 5.79 1.91
C TYR A 9 6.89 5.14 1.62
N ASN A 10 7.23 4.08 2.37
CA ASN A 10 8.50 3.39 2.17
C ASN A 10 8.54 2.61 0.85
N MET A 11 7.42 2.00 0.44
CA MET A 11 7.34 1.30 -0.84
C MET A 11 7.55 2.27 -2.01
N LEU A 12 6.81 3.38 -2.06
CA LEU A 12 6.96 4.37 -3.12
C LEU A 12 8.38 4.94 -3.17
N ARG A 13 8.94 5.34 -2.03
CA ARG A 13 10.23 6.03 -1.99
C ARG A 13 11.43 5.11 -2.18
N ARG A 14 11.42 3.91 -1.56
CA ARG A 14 12.62 3.04 -1.48
C ARG A 14 12.60 1.86 -2.43
N VAL A 15 11.42 1.43 -2.85
CA VAL A 15 11.27 0.28 -3.74
C VAL A 15 10.95 0.74 -5.16
N PHE A 16 9.99 1.64 -5.30
CA PHE A 16 9.59 2.17 -6.62
C PHE A 16 10.38 3.42 -7.04
N HIS A 17 11.12 4.03 -6.11
CA HIS A 17 11.90 5.27 -6.36
C HIS A 17 11.06 6.44 -6.86
N HIS A 18 9.83 6.54 -6.37
CA HIS A 18 8.90 7.60 -6.73
C HIS A 18 8.79 8.68 -5.64
N THR A 19 8.50 9.89 -6.07
CA THR A 19 8.06 10.98 -5.18
C THR A 19 6.67 10.63 -4.64
N VAL A 20 6.56 10.60 -3.32
CA VAL A 20 5.35 10.09 -2.64
C VAL A 20 4.20 11.08 -2.72
N ARG A 21 3.01 10.58 -3.05
CA ARG A 21 1.72 11.25 -2.88
C ARG A 21 0.76 10.34 -2.12
N VAL A 22 0.05 10.91 -1.16
CA VAL A 22 -0.96 10.20 -0.37
C VAL A 22 -2.15 11.12 -0.11
N MET A 23 -3.38 10.66 -0.32
CA MET A 23 -4.59 11.38 0.07
C MET A 23 -4.93 11.11 1.53
N VAL A 24 -5.12 12.17 2.33
CA VAL A 24 -5.41 12.07 3.76
C VAL A 24 -6.64 12.92 4.12
N GLU A 25 -7.64 12.31 4.77
CA GLU A 25 -8.88 13.01 5.16
C GLU A 25 -8.65 14.00 6.31
N GLU A 26 -7.87 13.61 7.32
CA GLU A 26 -7.64 14.43 8.52
C GLU A 26 -6.30 15.18 8.48
N MET A 27 -6.02 15.87 7.37
CA MET A 27 -4.76 16.60 7.19
C MET A 27 -4.49 17.65 8.28
N ASN A 28 -5.56 18.30 8.78
CA ASN A 28 -5.46 19.31 9.83
C ASN A 28 -4.94 18.75 11.16
N ARG A 29 -5.18 17.46 11.42
CA ARG A 29 -4.68 16.76 12.61
C ARG A 29 -3.18 16.46 12.54
N PHE A 30 -2.65 16.33 11.31
CA PHE A 30 -1.27 15.93 11.06
C PHE A 30 -0.60 16.79 10.00
N PRO A 31 -0.41 18.09 10.24
CA PRO A 31 0.08 19.04 9.21
C PRO A 31 1.48 18.69 8.67
N LEU A 32 2.30 18.00 9.45
CA LEU A 32 3.64 17.59 9.02
C LEU A 32 3.62 16.55 7.89
N LEU A 33 2.51 15.83 7.69
CA LEU A 33 2.38 14.87 6.59
C LEU A 33 2.45 15.54 5.20
N SER A 34 2.16 16.84 5.10
CA SER A 34 2.33 17.58 3.85
C SER A 34 3.78 17.55 3.35
N ARG A 35 4.76 17.59 4.26
CA ARG A 35 6.19 17.47 3.93
C ARG A 35 6.57 16.08 3.40
N ALA A 36 5.75 15.07 3.72
CA ALA A 36 5.90 13.71 3.23
C ALA A 36 5.10 13.44 1.94
N GLY A 37 4.52 14.47 1.31
CA GLY A 37 3.76 14.37 0.08
C GLY A 37 2.27 14.07 0.27
N ALA A 38 1.76 14.16 1.50
CA ALA A 38 0.33 14.04 1.75
C ALA A 38 -0.42 15.31 1.33
N PHE A 39 -1.63 15.13 0.80
CA PHE A 39 -2.55 16.22 0.47
C PHE A 39 -3.97 15.89 0.95
N PRO A 40 -4.79 16.91 1.25
CA PRO A 40 -6.10 16.70 1.87
C PRO A 40 -7.11 16.13 0.88
N VAL A 41 -8.05 15.32 1.39
CA VAL A 41 -9.29 14.97 0.74
C VAL A 41 -10.45 15.15 1.72
N ASN A 42 -11.47 15.90 1.31
CA ASN A 42 -12.69 16.06 2.09
C ASN A 42 -13.84 15.29 1.45
N LYS A 43 -14.17 14.14 2.01
CA LYS A 43 -15.25 13.27 1.52
C LYS A 43 -16.66 13.80 1.85
N ARG A 44 -16.77 14.73 2.81
CA ARG A 44 -18.05 15.33 3.20
C ARG A 44 -18.54 16.38 2.20
N SER A 45 -17.65 16.85 1.31
CA SER A 45 -17.95 17.80 0.25
C SER A 45 -17.53 17.23 -1.09
N SER A 46 -18.50 16.92 -1.94
CA SER A 46 -18.23 16.42 -3.30
C SER A 46 -17.38 17.40 -4.12
N GLN A 47 -17.57 18.71 -3.90
CA GLN A 47 -16.82 19.75 -4.58
C GLN A 47 -15.35 19.75 -4.15
N GLU A 48 -15.06 19.61 -2.85
CA GLU A 48 -13.70 19.57 -2.32
C GLU A 48 -13.02 18.23 -2.66
N ALA A 49 -13.74 17.11 -2.56
CA ALA A 49 -13.25 15.82 -3.01
C ALA A 49 -12.83 15.87 -4.49
N MET A 50 -13.65 16.51 -5.35
CA MET A 50 -13.33 16.67 -6.76
C MET A 50 -12.08 17.55 -7.00
N LYS A 51 -11.84 18.58 -6.16
CA LYS A 51 -10.60 19.37 -6.23
C LYS A 51 -9.37 18.51 -5.94
N SER A 52 -9.45 17.65 -4.92
CA SER A 52 -8.35 16.74 -4.56
C SER A 52 -8.09 15.71 -5.66
N LEU A 53 -9.13 15.16 -6.29
CA LEU A 53 -8.98 14.24 -7.42
C LEU A 53 -8.34 14.94 -8.63
N LYS A 54 -8.76 16.18 -8.95
CA LYS A 54 -8.15 16.97 -10.03
C LYS A 54 -6.68 17.27 -9.76
N TYR A 55 -6.35 17.64 -8.51
CA TYR A 55 -4.96 17.83 -8.12
C TYR A 55 -4.13 16.55 -8.35
N ALA A 56 -4.63 15.38 -7.92
CA ALA A 56 -3.94 14.12 -8.13
C ALA A 56 -3.74 13.79 -9.63
N ILE A 57 -4.75 14.05 -10.46
CA ILE A 57 -4.69 13.83 -11.91
C ILE A 57 -3.60 14.70 -12.54
N ASP A 58 -3.59 15.99 -12.23
CA ASP A 58 -2.62 16.92 -12.82
C ASP A 58 -1.21 16.69 -12.29
N ASP A 59 -1.06 16.42 -10.98
CA ASP A 59 0.24 16.14 -10.37
C ASP A 59 0.88 14.87 -10.94
N LEU A 60 0.15 13.76 -10.97
CA LEU A 60 0.67 12.49 -11.50
C LEU A 60 0.88 12.52 -13.03
N GLY A 61 0.00 13.20 -13.76
CA GLY A 61 0.08 13.27 -15.19
C GLY A 61 1.24 14.15 -15.70
N GLN A 62 1.62 15.17 -14.93
CA GLN A 62 2.72 16.06 -15.28
C GLN A 62 4.08 15.61 -14.75
N ASN A 63 4.09 14.72 -13.74
CA ASN A 63 5.31 14.27 -13.07
C ASN A 63 5.38 12.73 -13.08
N PRO A 64 6.04 12.14 -14.08
CA PRO A 64 6.10 10.68 -14.23
C PRO A 64 6.82 9.95 -13.08
N ASP A 65 7.63 10.66 -12.31
CA ASP A 65 8.32 10.16 -11.12
C ASP A 65 7.46 10.22 -9.85
N HIS A 66 6.24 10.77 -9.92
CA HIS A 66 5.31 10.77 -8.79
C HIS A 66 4.52 9.47 -8.73
N GLY A 67 4.30 8.96 -7.50
CA GLY A 67 3.47 7.79 -7.23
C GLY A 67 2.41 8.10 -6.18
N LEU A 68 1.16 7.79 -6.47
CA LEU A 68 0.06 7.93 -5.52
C LEU A 68 -0.21 6.62 -4.81
N TRP A 69 -0.01 6.60 -3.48
CA TRP A 69 -0.50 5.52 -2.64
C TRP A 69 -1.94 5.80 -2.25
N ILE A 70 -2.85 4.93 -2.68
CA ILE A 70 -4.28 5.11 -2.48
C ILE A 70 -4.89 3.91 -1.77
N PHE A 71 -5.86 4.19 -0.89
CA PHE A 71 -6.70 3.19 -0.23
C PHE A 71 -8.09 3.23 -0.86
N PRO A 72 -8.40 2.35 -1.82
CA PRO A 72 -9.62 2.49 -2.62
C PRO A 72 -10.91 2.30 -1.83
N GLN A 73 -10.88 1.66 -0.66
CA GLN A 73 -12.04 1.56 0.25
C GLN A 73 -12.50 2.93 0.78
N GLY A 74 -11.59 3.87 0.91
CA GLY A 74 -11.89 5.20 1.42
C GLY A 74 -12.26 5.27 2.91
N VAL A 75 -12.37 4.15 3.60
CA VAL A 75 -12.66 4.03 5.04
C VAL A 75 -11.75 3.00 5.68
N ILE A 76 -11.48 3.15 6.98
CA ILE A 76 -10.69 2.18 7.74
C ILE A 76 -11.60 1.02 8.13
N LYS A 77 -11.25 -0.19 7.66
CA LYS A 77 -11.93 -1.44 7.99
C LYS A 77 -10.94 -2.46 8.58
N PRO A 78 -11.43 -3.49 9.28
CA PRO A 78 -10.57 -4.57 9.73
C PRO A 78 -9.81 -5.24 8.56
N PRO A 79 -8.58 -5.74 8.76
CA PRO A 79 -7.76 -6.28 7.67
C PRO A 79 -8.42 -7.39 6.86
N ASN A 80 -9.24 -8.21 7.51
CA ASN A 80 -9.91 -9.36 6.87
C ASN A 80 -11.36 -9.05 6.45
N TYR A 81 -11.77 -7.78 6.46
CA TYR A 81 -13.09 -7.39 6.00
C TYR A 81 -13.25 -7.66 4.51
N ARG A 82 -14.36 -8.32 4.15
CA ARG A 82 -14.75 -8.61 2.77
C ARG A 82 -16.25 -8.35 2.58
N PRO A 83 -16.69 -7.87 1.41
CA PRO A 83 -15.89 -7.34 0.29
C PRO A 83 -15.16 -6.05 0.68
N PHE A 84 -14.13 -5.67 -0.09
CA PHE A 84 -13.38 -4.43 0.18
C PHE A 84 -14.19 -3.15 -0.04
N GLU A 85 -15.20 -3.17 -0.91
CA GLU A 85 -16.07 -2.04 -1.25
C GLU A 85 -15.30 -0.84 -1.83
N PHE A 86 -14.59 -1.07 -2.93
CA PHE A 86 -13.81 -0.05 -3.60
C PHE A 86 -14.67 1.12 -4.10
N GLN A 87 -14.20 2.33 -3.82
CA GLN A 87 -14.78 3.56 -4.32
C GLN A 87 -14.23 3.90 -5.71
N THR A 88 -15.04 4.50 -6.57
CA THR A 88 -14.68 4.84 -7.95
C THR A 88 -13.64 5.97 -8.09
N GLY A 89 -13.20 6.58 -6.98
CA GLY A 89 -12.24 7.68 -7.01
C GLY A 89 -10.88 7.31 -7.63
N MET A 90 -10.39 6.10 -7.33
CA MET A 90 -9.14 5.59 -7.91
C MET A 90 -9.27 5.41 -9.43
N THR A 91 -10.32 4.75 -9.87
CA THR A 91 -10.58 4.50 -11.29
C THR A 91 -10.90 5.77 -12.06
N TYR A 92 -11.52 6.76 -11.40
CA TYR A 92 -11.69 8.09 -11.97
C TYR A 92 -10.35 8.79 -12.24
N ILE A 93 -9.41 8.78 -11.28
CA ILE A 93 -8.07 9.33 -11.46
C ILE A 93 -7.38 8.61 -12.64
N ALA A 94 -7.39 7.29 -12.64
CA ALA A 94 -6.73 6.47 -13.65
C ALA A 94 -7.29 6.74 -15.06
N GLU A 95 -8.61 6.75 -15.22
CA GLU A 95 -9.28 7.08 -16.47
C GLU A 95 -8.87 8.46 -16.99
N LYS A 96 -8.89 9.48 -16.12
CA LYS A 96 -8.58 10.86 -16.52
C LYS A 96 -7.12 11.03 -16.91
N ILE A 97 -6.19 10.37 -16.20
CA ILE A 97 -4.78 10.38 -16.56
C ILE A 97 -4.54 9.68 -17.89
N ALA A 98 -5.09 8.49 -18.09
CA ALA A 98 -4.96 7.76 -19.36
C ALA A 98 -5.51 8.58 -20.54
N LYS A 99 -6.67 9.21 -20.38
CA LYS A 99 -7.27 10.09 -21.43
C LYS A 99 -6.42 11.31 -21.76
N LYS A 100 -5.87 11.97 -20.73
CA LYS A 100 -5.19 13.27 -20.91
C LYS A 100 -3.69 13.12 -21.19
N TYR A 101 -3.03 12.13 -20.59
CA TYR A 101 -1.58 11.97 -20.59
C TYR A 101 -1.11 10.67 -21.26
N GLY A 102 -2.02 9.84 -21.76
CA GLY A 102 -1.72 8.67 -22.58
C GLY A 102 -1.82 7.34 -21.86
N ALA A 103 -1.23 7.19 -20.69
CA ALA A 103 -1.30 5.95 -19.92
C ALA A 103 -1.05 6.16 -18.42
N ILE A 104 -1.44 5.18 -17.62
CA ILE A 104 -1.10 5.06 -16.20
C ILE A 104 -0.95 3.60 -15.78
N ASN A 105 -0.07 3.33 -14.82
CA ASN A 105 0.10 2.03 -14.20
C ASN A 105 -0.65 1.97 -12.86
N LEU A 106 -1.51 0.98 -12.69
CA LEU A 106 -2.12 0.60 -11.43
C LEU A 106 -1.37 -0.62 -10.88
N VAL A 107 -0.75 -0.48 -9.72
CA VAL A 107 0.04 -1.55 -9.10
C VAL A 107 -0.68 -2.01 -7.84
N PRO A 108 -1.25 -3.23 -7.81
CA PRO A 108 -1.83 -3.78 -6.60
C PRO A 108 -0.73 -4.13 -5.59
N VAL A 109 -0.93 -3.73 -4.33
CA VAL A 109 0.00 -4.03 -3.24
C VAL A 109 -0.78 -4.58 -2.05
N ALA A 110 -0.56 -5.84 -1.72
CA ALA A 110 -1.12 -6.48 -0.55
C ALA A 110 -0.18 -6.32 0.65
N VAL A 111 -0.74 -5.97 1.80
CA VAL A 111 0.00 -5.77 3.05
C VAL A 111 -0.62 -6.64 4.14
N ALA A 112 0.15 -7.56 4.68
CA ALA A 112 -0.25 -8.40 5.79
C ALA A 112 0.66 -8.20 7.00
N PHE A 113 0.09 -8.30 8.20
CA PHE A 113 0.80 -8.24 9.48
C PHE A 113 0.72 -9.61 10.13
N ALA A 114 1.86 -10.20 10.46
CA ALA A 114 1.93 -11.51 11.07
C ALA A 114 3.01 -11.58 12.16
N PHE A 115 2.77 -12.39 13.18
CA PHE A 115 3.77 -12.75 14.18
C PHE A 115 4.39 -14.09 13.75
N LEU A 116 5.55 -14.04 13.06
CA LEU A 116 6.14 -15.25 12.47
C LEU A 116 7.20 -15.87 13.36
N ARG A 117 8.09 -15.07 13.92
CA ARG A 117 9.30 -15.57 14.60
C ARG A 117 9.55 -14.96 15.96
N GLU A 118 8.96 -13.81 16.21
CA GLU A 118 9.22 -13.02 17.42
C GLU A 118 7.93 -12.39 17.96
N ASP A 119 8.04 -11.76 19.12
CA ASP A 119 6.98 -11.02 19.81
C ASP A 119 6.57 -9.69 19.12
N GLN A 120 7.20 -9.33 18.02
CA GLN A 120 6.85 -8.15 17.24
C GLN A 120 6.29 -8.57 15.88
N PRO A 121 5.25 -7.87 15.38
CA PRO A 121 4.69 -8.19 14.09
C PRO A 121 5.70 -7.90 12.98
N GLU A 122 5.73 -8.80 12.02
CA GLU A 122 6.40 -8.60 10.73
C GLU A 122 5.36 -8.08 9.74
N VAL A 123 5.81 -7.21 8.82
CA VAL A 123 4.98 -6.69 7.74
C VAL A 123 5.40 -7.39 6.45
N LEU A 124 4.48 -8.12 5.88
CA LEU A 124 4.65 -8.83 4.62
C LEU A 124 3.98 -8.01 3.52
N VAL A 125 4.77 -7.62 2.52
CA VAL A 125 4.28 -6.81 1.40
C VAL A 125 4.47 -7.60 0.12
N GLU A 126 3.38 -7.78 -0.61
CA GLU A 126 3.39 -8.40 -1.92
C GLU A 126 2.97 -7.39 -2.98
N VAL A 127 3.74 -7.32 -4.06
CA VAL A 127 3.49 -6.43 -5.18
C VAL A 127 3.02 -7.26 -6.36
N GLY A 128 1.80 -7.03 -6.80
CA GLY A 128 1.23 -7.71 -7.95
C GLY A 128 1.68 -7.12 -9.29
N LYS A 129 1.24 -7.74 -10.36
CA LYS A 129 1.55 -7.28 -11.72
C LYS A 129 0.90 -5.92 -11.98
N PRO A 130 1.62 -4.94 -12.56
CA PRO A 130 1.04 -3.68 -12.97
C PRO A 130 -0.07 -3.87 -14.00
N ILE A 131 -1.17 -3.16 -13.83
CA ILE A 131 -2.26 -3.03 -14.80
C ILE A 131 -2.03 -1.71 -15.51
N ILE A 132 -1.67 -1.79 -16.79
CA ILE A 132 -1.45 -0.61 -17.63
C ILE A 132 -2.80 -0.21 -18.22
N LEU A 133 -3.21 1.02 -17.96
CA LEU A 133 -4.42 1.60 -18.55
C LEU A 133 -4.00 2.68 -19.55
N THR A 134 -4.28 2.45 -20.82
CA THR A 134 -3.96 3.36 -21.91
C THR A 134 -5.15 4.22 -22.30
N LYS A 135 -4.91 5.20 -23.18
CA LYS A 135 -5.97 6.04 -23.74
C LYS A 135 -7.04 5.22 -24.46
N ASP A 136 -6.65 4.14 -25.15
CA ASP A 136 -7.58 3.30 -25.90
C ASP A 136 -8.42 2.43 -24.98
N ASP A 137 -7.86 1.95 -23.87
CA ASP A 137 -8.57 1.12 -22.90
C ASP A 137 -9.70 1.87 -22.17
N VAL A 138 -9.66 3.19 -22.15
CA VAL A 138 -10.68 4.00 -21.45
C VAL A 138 -11.78 4.53 -22.36
N VAL A 139 -11.76 4.19 -23.67
CA VAL A 139 -12.85 4.51 -24.59
C VAL A 139 -14.04 3.61 -24.28
N GLY A 140 -15.16 4.22 -23.87
CA GLY A 140 -16.36 3.47 -23.48
C GLY A 140 -16.26 2.71 -22.17
N LEU A 141 -15.25 2.97 -21.35
CA LEU A 141 -15.03 2.29 -20.05
C LEU A 141 -16.17 2.60 -19.09
N ASP A 142 -16.90 1.57 -18.64
CA ASP A 142 -17.75 1.66 -17.48
C ASP A 142 -16.89 1.64 -16.21
N ARG A 143 -16.84 2.79 -15.52
CA ARG A 143 -16.02 2.96 -14.34
C ARG A 143 -16.47 2.10 -13.17
N HIS A 144 -17.75 1.86 -12.99
CA HIS A 144 -18.26 1.03 -11.91
C HIS A 144 -17.90 -0.43 -12.14
N GLU A 145 -18.10 -0.93 -13.34
CA GLU A 145 -17.74 -2.29 -13.73
C GLU A 145 -16.23 -2.51 -13.59
N PHE A 146 -15.44 -1.55 -14.08
CA PHE A 146 -13.97 -1.62 -13.96
C PHE A 146 -13.50 -1.59 -12.50
N THR A 147 -14.12 -0.75 -11.64
CA THR A 147 -13.81 -0.71 -10.21
C THR A 147 -14.14 -2.05 -9.55
N HIS A 148 -15.28 -2.64 -9.86
CA HIS A 148 -15.69 -3.94 -9.32
C HIS A 148 -14.75 -5.07 -9.76
N LYS A 149 -14.33 -5.05 -11.03
CA LYS A 149 -13.34 -6.01 -11.53
C LYS A 149 -12.02 -5.88 -10.76
N LEU A 150 -11.50 -4.66 -10.60
CA LEU A 150 -10.26 -4.43 -9.84
C LEU A 150 -10.38 -4.88 -8.38
N GLU A 151 -11.54 -4.66 -7.75
CA GLU A 151 -11.80 -5.13 -6.39
C GLU A 151 -11.76 -6.65 -6.31
N LYS A 152 -12.41 -7.34 -7.24
CA LYS A 152 -12.43 -8.80 -7.29
C LYS A 152 -11.02 -9.37 -7.47
N ASP A 153 -10.28 -8.86 -8.45
CA ASP A 153 -8.92 -9.30 -8.74
C ASP A 153 -7.98 -9.02 -7.54
N PHE A 154 -8.16 -7.87 -6.87
CA PHE A 154 -7.38 -7.53 -5.67
C PHE A 154 -7.77 -8.39 -4.46
N THR A 155 -9.03 -8.77 -4.33
CA THR A 155 -9.49 -9.68 -3.27
C THR A 155 -8.80 -11.03 -3.41
N GLU A 156 -8.81 -11.62 -4.59
CA GLU A 156 -8.13 -12.87 -4.88
C GLU A 156 -6.62 -12.77 -4.61
N PHE A 157 -6.00 -11.68 -5.01
CA PHE A 157 -4.58 -11.43 -4.76
C PHE A 157 -4.25 -11.39 -3.26
N CYS A 158 -5.04 -10.68 -2.47
CA CYS A 158 -4.85 -10.62 -1.01
C CYS A 158 -5.12 -11.98 -0.33
N ASP A 159 -6.15 -12.70 -0.76
CA ASP A 159 -6.50 -14.00 -0.18
C ASP A 159 -5.44 -15.06 -0.50
N ASN A 160 -4.83 -15.02 -1.69
CA ASN A 160 -3.68 -15.84 -2.05
C ASN A 160 -2.48 -15.55 -1.15
N GLN A 161 -2.14 -14.27 -0.90
CA GLN A 161 -1.09 -13.89 0.04
C GLN A 161 -1.35 -14.45 1.44
N LEU A 162 -2.57 -14.29 1.97
CA LEU A 162 -2.93 -14.80 3.30
C LEU A 162 -2.85 -16.33 3.37
N ASN A 163 -3.25 -17.02 2.33
CA ASN A 163 -3.15 -18.47 2.23
C ASN A 163 -1.69 -18.95 2.22
N ASP A 164 -0.80 -18.28 1.48
CA ASP A 164 0.63 -18.59 1.47
C ASP A 164 1.28 -18.33 2.84
N ILE A 165 0.94 -17.22 3.49
CA ILE A 165 1.38 -16.92 4.85
C ILE A 165 0.92 -18.02 5.82
N SER A 166 -0.34 -18.46 5.73
CA SER A 166 -0.90 -19.50 6.62
C SER A 166 -0.23 -20.86 6.46
N LYS A 167 0.29 -21.16 5.27
CA LYS A 167 1.05 -22.37 4.96
C LYS A 167 2.55 -22.24 5.22
N GLY A 168 3.02 -21.08 5.64
CA GLY A 168 4.45 -20.83 5.84
C GLY A 168 5.25 -20.71 4.53
N HIS A 169 4.59 -20.40 3.42
CA HIS A 169 5.24 -20.23 2.12
C HIS A 169 5.81 -18.80 2.00
N PHE A 170 7.06 -18.63 2.40
CA PHE A 170 7.76 -17.33 2.35
C PHE A 170 8.82 -17.28 1.23
N GLN A 171 8.79 -18.23 0.29
CA GLN A 171 9.70 -18.24 -0.85
C GLN A 171 9.48 -16.99 -1.71
N GLY A 172 10.56 -16.28 -2.03
CA GLY A 172 10.49 -15.03 -2.80
C GLY A 172 10.38 -13.75 -1.96
N TYR A 173 10.01 -13.84 -0.69
CA TYR A 173 10.09 -12.67 0.19
C TYR A 173 11.56 -12.34 0.51
N ARG A 174 11.91 -11.07 0.38
CA ARG A 174 13.21 -10.54 0.80
C ARG A 174 13.05 -9.50 1.88
N GLN A 175 13.97 -9.48 2.83
CA GLN A 175 13.95 -8.49 3.89
C GLN A 175 14.37 -7.11 3.33
N LEU A 176 13.46 -6.14 3.39
CA LEU A 176 13.71 -4.76 2.95
C LEU A 176 14.30 -3.89 4.07
N PHE A 177 13.87 -4.14 5.32
CA PHE A 177 14.31 -3.37 6.48
C PHE A 177 14.86 -4.30 7.54
N VAL A 178 16.07 -4.01 8.01
CA VAL A 178 16.67 -4.77 9.10
C VAL A 178 16.07 -4.30 10.41
N LYS A 179 15.52 -5.23 11.17
CA LYS A 179 15.04 -5.00 12.52
C LYS A 179 16.21 -4.61 13.42
N ARG A 180 16.09 -3.48 14.10
CA ARG A 180 17.03 -3.16 15.20
C ARG A 180 16.72 -4.09 16.38
N VAL A 181 17.58 -5.08 16.56
CA VAL A 181 17.47 -5.95 17.75
C VAL A 181 17.80 -5.11 18.98
N HIS A 182 16.87 -5.03 19.93
CA HIS A 182 17.10 -4.34 21.21
C HIS A 182 18.36 -4.92 21.89
N TRP A 183 19.13 -4.07 22.52
CA TRP A 183 20.42 -4.44 23.16
C TRP A 183 20.27 -5.58 24.17
N TYR A 184 19.17 -5.66 24.92
CA TYR A 184 18.93 -6.73 25.88
C TYR A 184 18.81 -8.12 25.22
N ARG A 185 18.26 -8.22 23.99
CA ARG A 185 18.21 -9.49 23.25
C ARG A 185 19.58 -9.94 22.75
N ARG A 186 20.48 -8.98 22.50
CA ARG A 186 21.89 -9.31 22.20
C ARG A 186 22.58 -9.96 23.41
N ILE A 187 22.22 -9.50 24.62
CA ILE A 187 22.72 -10.07 25.88
C ILE A 187 22.09 -11.45 26.10
N GLU A 188 20.77 -11.59 25.93
CA GLU A 188 20.08 -12.87 26.06
C GLU A 188 20.63 -13.94 25.11
N LYS A 189 20.88 -13.61 23.83
CA LYS A 189 21.52 -14.54 22.87
C LYS A 189 22.94 -14.92 23.31
N LYS A 190 23.71 -13.98 23.87
CA LYS A 190 25.04 -14.27 24.42
C LYS A 190 24.97 -15.20 25.64
N LEU A 191 24.03 -14.98 26.55
CA LEU A 191 23.83 -15.81 27.74
C LEU A 191 23.36 -17.23 27.38
N LYS A 192 22.43 -17.38 26.44
CA LYS A 192 21.99 -18.69 25.94
C LYS A 192 23.12 -19.44 25.21
N GLY A 193 23.99 -18.73 24.48
CA GLY A 193 25.19 -19.31 23.83
C GLY A 193 26.26 -19.76 24.80
N ILE A 194 26.34 -19.18 25.99
CA ILE A 194 27.26 -19.59 27.06
C ILE A 194 26.70 -20.80 27.82
N GLY A 195 25.36 -20.87 28.02
CA GLY A 195 24.71 -22.01 28.70
C GLY A 195 24.72 -23.33 27.91
N MET A 196 24.84 -23.30 26.60
CA MET A 196 24.92 -24.52 25.77
C MET A 196 26.37 -25.12 25.68
N LYS A 197 27.39 -24.44 26.19
CA LYS A 197 28.76 -24.99 26.23
C LYS A 197 29.06 -25.76 27.53
N GLY A 198 28.13 -25.83 28.47
CA GLY A 198 28.34 -26.42 29.80
C GLY A 198 27.63 -27.75 30.08
N SER A 199 27.00 -28.40 29.12
CA SER A 199 26.36 -29.71 29.30
C SER A 199 26.85 -30.72 28.27
N GLY A 200 28.13 -30.96 28.27
CA GLY A 200 28.77 -32.11 27.63
C GLY A 200 29.44 -32.94 28.75
N ILE A 201 28.67 -33.81 29.39
CA ILE A 201 29.11 -35.04 30.06
C ILE A 201 28.18 -36.13 29.60
#